data_d97bdaa30e78b9c564caa1197ac21892
#
_entry.id   d97bdaa30e78b9c564caa1197ac21892
#
_cell.length_a   1.000
_cell.length_b   1.000
_cell.length_c   1.000
_cell.angle_alpha   90.00
_cell.angle_beta   90.00
_cell.angle_gamma   90.00
#
_symmetry.space_group_name_H-M   'P 1'
#
loop_
_entity.id
_entity.type
_entity.pdbx_description
1 polymer ?
#
loop_
_entity_poly.entity_id
_entity_poly.type
_entity_poly.pdbx_seq_one_letter_code
_entity_poly.pdbx_strand_id
1 'polypeptide(L)'
;LKEQLFLVAEEEGIIVGFANFIYGKELFLSAHYVHPEAQHKGYGTSLLNKGIETFKGQYDTVYLEVDNKNAKGIEYYQNHGFEIVRSYQPEMYGEHMDLALMKKEIK
;
A
#
# COMPACT_ATOMS: atom_id res chain seq x y z
N LEU A 1 -10.06 13.74 -11.75
CA LEU A 1 -8.60 13.64 -11.76
C LEU A 1 -8.09 13.08 -10.46
N LYS A 2 -7.11 12.21 -10.54
CA LYS A 2 -6.45 11.64 -9.36
C LYS A 2 -5.14 12.35 -9.12
N GLU A 3 -4.83 12.58 -7.87
CA GLU A 3 -3.55 13.14 -7.46
C GLU A 3 -2.72 12.07 -6.77
N GLN A 4 -1.45 12.33 -6.59
CA GLN A 4 -0.52 11.37 -6.01
C GLN A 4 0.31 12.00 -4.91
N LEU A 5 0.56 11.22 -3.88
CA LEU A 5 1.55 11.52 -2.85
C LEU A 5 2.62 10.44 -2.92
N PHE A 6 3.83 10.84 -3.29
CA PHE A 6 4.95 9.93 -3.41
C PHE A 6 5.93 10.16 -2.26
N LEU A 7 6.13 9.14 -1.44
CA LEU A 7 7.02 9.19 -0.28
C LEU A 7 8.21 8.28 -0.51
N VAL A 8 9.39 8.71 -0.09
CA VAL A 8 10.60 7.90 -0.19
C VAL A 8 11.25 7.73 1.18
N ALA A 9 11.93 6.61 1.36
CA ALA A 9 12.78 6.36 2.51
C ALA A 9 14.23 6.40 2.06
N GLU A 10 15.07 7.14 2.77
CA GLU A 10 16.49 7.24 2.47
C GLU A 10 17.33 6.65 3.59
N GLU A 11 18.43 6.03 3.21
CA GLU A 11 19.43 5.54 4.14
C GLU A 11 20.79 5.98 3.62
N GLU A 12 21.48 6.83 4.37
CA GLU A 12 22.78 7.37 3.99
C GLU A 12 22.82 7.99 2.59
N GLY A 13 21.76 8.76 2.26
CA GLY A 13 21.66 9.45 0.99
C GLY A 13 21.16 8.59 -0.18
N ILE A 14 20.84 7.33 0.08
CA ILE A 14 20.37 6.41 -0.96
C ILE A 14 18.89 6.11 -0.71
N ILE A 15 18.08 6.20 -1.76
CA ILE A 15 16.67 5.86 -1.67
C ILE A 15 16.54 4.34 -1.60
N VAL A 16 16.00 3.83 -0.51
CA VAL A 16 15.86 2.39 -0.26
C VAL A 16 14.41 1.90 -0.28
N GLY A 17 13.47 2.80 -0.42
CA GLY A 17 12.06 2.40 -0.50
C GLY A 17 11.17 3.55 -0.87
N PHE A 18 9.93 3.24 -1.21
CA PHE A 18 8.95 4.26 -1.54
C PHE A 18 7.53 3.75 -1.29
N ALA A 19 6.61 4.69 -1.17
CA ALA A 19 5.18 4.41 -1.17
C ALA A 19 4.50 5.48 -2.02
N ASN A 20 3.53 5.07 -2.82
CA ASN A 20 2.76 5.98 -3.63
C ASN A 20 1.27 5.83 -3.29
N PHE A 21 0.66 6.94 -2.91
CA PHE A 21 -0.77 7.00 -2.65
C PHE A 21 -1.42 7.77 -3.78
N ILE A 22 -2.48 7.22 -4.34
CA ILE A 22 -3.30 7.93 -5.31
C ILE A 22 -4.62 8.29 -4.64
N TYR A 23 -5.08 9.50 -4.87
CA TYR A 23 -6.28 9.98 -4.19
C TYR A 23 -7.10 10.91 -5.08
N GLY A 24 -8.33 11.06 -4.74
CA GLY A 24 -9.35 11.83 -5.41
C GLY A 24 -10.63 11.51 -4.70
N LYS A 25 -11.51 10.74 -5.32
CA LYS A 25 -12.74 10.29 -4.67
C LYS A 25 -12.43 9.30 -3.55
N GLU A 26 -11.45 8.44 -3.76
CA GLU A 26 -11.02 7.45 -2.76
C GLU A 26 -9.51 7.48 -2.62
N LEU A 27 -9.01 6.89 -1.54
CA LEU A 27 -7.58 6.83 -1.26
C LEU A 27 -7.07 5.40 -1.44
N PHE A 28 -6.04 5.26 -2.28
CA PHE A 28 -5.39 3.98 -2.54
C PHE A 28 -3.89 4.05 -2.28
N LEU A 29 -3.37 3.03 -1.64
CA LEU A 29 -1.93 2.78 -1.63
C LEU A 29 -1.61 1.99 -2.91
N SER A 30 -1.08 2.65 -3.91
CA SER A 30 -0.87 2.07 -5.24
C SER A 30 0.47 1.36 -5.39
N ALA A 31 1.47 1.74 -4.59
CA ALA A 31 2.78 1.11 -4.61
C ALA A 31 3.42 1.25 -3.24
N HIS A 32 4.11 0.20 -2.81
CA HIS A 32 4.74 0.16 -1.49
C HIS A 32 5.90 -0.83 -1.58
N TYR A 33 7.13 -0.32 -1.54
CA TYR A 33 8.32 -1.12 -1.81
C TYR A 33 9.47 -0.71 -0.90
N VAL A 34 10.22 -1.71 -0.44
CA VAL A 34 11.50 -1.50 0.25
C VAL A 34 12.51 -2.46 -0.35
N HIS A 35 13.69 -1.92 -0.70
CA HIS A 35 14.77 -2.73 -1.25
C HIS A 35 15.08 -3.89 -0.30
N PRO A 36 15.31 -5.12 -0.83
CA PRO A 36 15.53 -6.29 0.02
C PRO A 36 16.61 -6.11 1.09
N GLU A 37 17.69 -5.41 0.77
CA GLU A 37 18.78 -5.18 1.74
C GLU A 37 18.41 -4.18 2.84
N ALA A 38 17.34 -3.41 2.66
CA ALA A 38 16.87 -2.45 3.64
C ALA A 38 15.61 -2.91 4.37
N GLN A 39 15.12 -4.11 4.08
CA GLN A 39 13.94 -4.65 4.75
C GLN A 39 14.23 -4.98 6.21
N HIS A 40 13.15 -5.09 7.00
CA HIS A 40 13.20 -5.39 8.44
C HIS A 40 13.86 -4.30 9.29
N LYS A 41 13.95 -3.07 8.74
CA LYS A 41 14.46 -1.91 9.47
C LYS A 41 13.34 -0.90 9.79
N GLY A 42 12.10 -1.22 9.44
CA GLY A 42 10.95 -0.37 9.73
C GLY A 42 10.62 0.67 8.66
N TYR A 43 11.34 0.72 7.55
CA TYR A 43 11.06 1.70 6.49
C TYR A 43 9.68 1.53 5.87
N GLY A 44 9.28 0.29 5.57
CA GLY A 44 7.97 0.01 4.97
C GLY A 44 6.83 0.49 5.86
N THR A 45 6.94 0.21 7.15
CA THR A 45 5.92 0.62 8.14
C THR A 45 5.92 2.14 8.31
N SER A 46 7.09 2.76 8.32
CA SER A 46 7.21 4.21 8.38
C SER A 46 6.53 4.89 7.18
N LEU A 47 6.77 4.38 5.99
CA LEU A 47 6.16 4.91 4.76
C LEU A 47 4.64 4.77 4.80
N LEU A 48 4.15 3.61 5.20
CA LEU A 48 2.72 3.35 5.31
C LEU A 48 2.07 4.31 6.32
N ASN A 49 2.65 4.40 7.51
CA ASN A 49 2.10 5.23 8.58
C ASN A 49 2.15 6.71 8.25
N LYS A 50 3.22 7.17 7.61
CA LYS A 50 3.35 8.57 7.20
C LYS A 50 2.28 8.95 6.18
N GLY A 51 2.02 8.08 5.22
CA GLY A 51 0.96 8.31 4.25
C GLY A 51 -0.41 8.35 4.89
N ILE A 52 -0.71 7.38 5.74
CA ILE A 52 -1.99 7.31 6.44
C ILE A 52 -2.19 8.56 7.29
N GLU A 53 -1.17 8.97 8.04
CA GLU A 53 -1.25 10.17 8.86
C GLU A 53 -1.53 11.42 8.05
N THR A 54 -0.93 11.52 6.86
CA THR A 54 -1.13 12.65 5.95
C THR A 54 -2.60 12.81 5.55
N PHE A 55 -3.29 11.70 5.33
CA PHE A 55 -4.68 11.70 4.84
C PHE A 55 -5.72 11.57 5.94
N LYS A 56 -5.30 11.40 7.17
CA LYS A 56 -6.23 11.29 8.30
C LYS A 56 -7.06 12.59 8.41
N GLY A 57 -8.37 12.45 8.50
CA GLY A 57 -9.28 13.59 8.51
C GLY A 57 -9.80 13.99 7.14
N GLN A 58 -9.17 13.50 6.07
CA GLN A 58 -9.63 13.74 4.70
C GLN A 58 -10.32 12.52 4.12
N TYR A 59 -9.89 11.33 4.53
CA TYR A 59 -10.47 10.06 4.10
C TYR A 59 -10.72 9.19 5.32
N ASP A 60 -11.78 8.40 5.26
CA ASP A 60 -12.11 7.46 6.33
C ASP A 60 -11.44 6.10 6.12
N THR A 61 -11.05 5.81 4.89
CA THR A 61 -10.58 4.48 4.51
C THR A 61 -9.45 4.58 3.50
N VAL A 62 -8.46 3.71 3.64
CA VAL A 62 -7.44 3.51 2.61
C VAL A 62 -7.55 2.09 2.07
N TYR A 63 -7.45 1.95 0.75
CA TYR A 63 -7.53 0.68 0.04
C TYR A 63 -6.18 0.30 -0.55
N LEU A 64 -5.97 -1.00 -0.74
CA LEU A 64 -4.85 -1.52 -1.51
C LEU A 64 -5.23 -2.86 -2.13
N GLU A 65 -4.44 -3.30 -3.08
CA GLU A 65 -4.63 -4.61 -3.71
C GLU A 65 -3.35 -5.42 -3.57
N VAL A 66 -3.51 -6.70 -3.28
CA VAL A 66 -2.40 -7.65 -3.13
C VAL A 66 -2.73 -8.89 -3.93
N ASP A 67 -1.74 -9.44 -4.63
CA ASP A 67 -1.90 -10.74 -5.29
C ASP A 67 -2.23 -11.79 -4.22
N ASN A 68 -3.29 -12.57 -4.45
CA ASN A 68 -3.70 -13.61 -3.50
C ASN A 68 -2.62 -14.68 -3.25
N LYS A 69 -1.65 -14.81 -4.15
CA LYS A 69 -0.52 -15.72 -3.97
C LYS A 69 0.53 -15.15 -3.02
N ASN A 70 0.47 -13.86 -2.74
CA ASN A 70 1.42 -13.21 -1.85
C ASN A 70 0.94 -13.28 -0.40
N ALA A 71 1.05 -14.47 0.19
CA ALA A 71 0.58 -14.69 1.57
C ALA A 71 1.28 -13.79 2.58
N LYS A 72 2.58 -13.54 2.38
CA LYS A 72 3.35 -12.68 3.30
C LYS A 72 2.89 -11.22 3.22
N GLY A 73 2.58 -10.74 2.02
CA GLY A 73 2.07 -9.38 1.84
C GLY A 73 0.71 -9.21 2.51
N ILE A 74 -0.18 -10.16 2.31
CA ILE A 74 -1.50 -10.13 2.94
C ILE A 74 -1.37 -10.13 4.46
N GLU A 75 -0.54 -11.01 5.00
CA GLU A 75 -0.29 -11.08 6.45
C GLU A 75 0.28 -9.77 6.98
N TYR A 76 1.23 -9.18 6.25
CA TYR A 76 1.82 -7.90 6.63
C TYR A 76 0.74 -6.83 6.79
N TYR A 77 -0.14 -6.69 5.79
CA TYR A 77 -1.19 -5.69 5.85
C TYR A 77 -2.24 -6.01 6.89
N GLN A 78 -2.58 -7.28 7.08
CA GLN A 78 -3.49 -7.68 8.16
C GLN A 78 -2.92 -7.28 9.52
N ASN A 79 -1.63 -7.46 9.72
CA ASN A 79 -0.95 -7.08 10.96
C ASN A 79 -0.93 -5.56 11.16
N HIS A 80 -1.16 -4.80 10.10
CA HIS A 80 -1.22 -3.34 10.16
C HIS A 80 -2.67 -2.80 10.10
N GLY A 81 -3.63 -3.67 10.37
CA GLY A 81 -5.02 -3.25 10.51
C GLY A 81 -5.86 -3.29 9.23
N PHE A 82 -5.32 -3.85 8.16
CA PHE A 82 -6.09 -4.03 6.93
C PHE A 82 -6.89 -5.34 7.00
N GLU A 83 -8.05 -5.33 6.35
CA GLU A 83 -8.86 -6.54 6.21
C GLU A 83 -9.19 -6.76 4.74
N ILE A 84 -9.40 -8.02 4.37
CA ILE A 84 -9.79 -8.37 3.00
C ILE A 84 -11.26 -8.01 2.82
N VAL A 85 -11.55 -7.21 1.80
CA VAL A 85 -12.92 -6.85 1.42
C VAL A 85 -13.49 -7.91 0.49
N ARG A 86 -12.72 -8.28 -0.51
CA ARG A 86 -13.10 -9.30 -1.50
C ARG A 86 -11.91 -9.66 -2.36
N SER A 87 -12.04 -10.77 -3.07
CA SER A 87 -11.07 -11.14 -4.11
C SER A 87 -11.74 -11.00 -5.46
N TYR A 88 -10.96 -10.69 -6.48
CA TYR A 88 -11.47 -10.62 -7.83
C TYR A 88 -10.35 -10.93 -8.83
N GLN A 89 -10.76 -11.31 -10.03
CA GLN A 89 -9.84 -11.85 -11.02
C GLN A 89 -9.91 -11.01 -12.29
N PRO A 90 -9.29 -9.82 -12.28
CA PRO A 90 -9.29 -8.97 -13.48
C PRO A 90 -8.40 -9.57 -14.56
N GLU A 91 -8.73 -9.27 -15.80
CA GLU A 91 -7.91 -9.65 -16.94
C GLU A 91 -7.24 -8.38 -17.47
N MET A 92 -5.91 -8.39 -17.55
CA MET A 92 -5.12 -7.27 -18.03
C MET A 92 -4.08 -7.79 -19.01
N TYR A 93 -4.03 -7.18 -20.19
CA TYR A 93 -3.07 -7.56 -21.23
C TYR A 93 -3.10 -9.06 -21.55
N GLY A 94 -4.31 -9.64 -21.52
CA GLY A 94 -4.47 -11.07 -21.82
C GLY A 94 -4.10 -12.01 -20.68
N GLU A 95 -3.70 -11.48 -19.54
CA GLU A 95 -3.35 -12.29 -18.38
C GLU A 95 -4.43 -12.19 -17.30
N HIS A 96 -4.67 -13.30 -16.64
CA HIS A 96 -5.60 -13.37 -15.53
C HIS A 96 -4.85 -13.11 -14.24
N MET A 97 -5.35 -12.17 -13.45
CA MET A 97 -4.81 -11.85 -12.13
C MET A 97 -5.80 -12.35 -11.07
N ASP A 98 -5.30 -12.56 -9.88
CA ASP A 98 -6.13 -12.93 -8.73
C ASP A 98 -5.73 -12.03 -7.58
N LEU A 99 -6.56 -11.01 -7.32
CA LEU A 99 -6.23 -9.95 -6.38
C LEU A 99 -7.17 -9.96 -5.18
N ALA A 100 -6.60 -9.65 -4.03
CA ALA A 100 -7.35 -9.35 -2.82
C ALA A 100 -7.42 -7.84 -2.66
N LEU A 101 -8.63 -7.30 -2.61
CA LEU A 101 -8.84 -5.91 -2.25
C LEU A 101 -8.88 -5.82 -0.74
N MET A 102 -8.03 -4.99 -0.16
CA MET A 102 -7.96 -4.80 1.28
C MET A 102 -8.24 -3.35 1.65
N LYS A 103 -8.71 -3.14 2.87
CA LYS A 103 -8.99 -1.79 3.38
C LYS A 103 -8.60 -1.66 4.83
N LYS A 104 -8.34 -0.42 5.23
CA LYS A 104 -8.13 -0.05 6.63
C LYS A 104 -8.90 1.23 6.91
N GLU A 105 -9.62 1.25 8.03
CA GLU A 105 -10.25 2.48 8.52
C GLU A 105 -9.19 3.36 9.17
N ILE A 106 -9.16 4.63 8.77
CA ILE A 106 -8.11 5.57 9.21
C ILE A 106 -8.66 6.82 9.88
N LYS A 107 -9.98 6.90 10.05
CA LYS A 107 -10.58 8.05 10.70
C LYS A 107 -10.35 8.10 12.22
#